data_466d7e36418806a457c02e8a042add89
#
_entry.id   466d7e36418806a457c02e8a042add89
#
_cell.length_a   1.000
_cell.length_b   1.000
_cell.length_c   1.000
_cell.angle_alpha   90.00
_cell.angle_beta   90.00
_cell.angle_gamma   90.00
#
_symmetry.space_group_name_H-M   'P 1'
#
loop_
_entity.id
_entity.type
_entity.pdbx_description
1 polymer ?
#
loop_
_entity_poly.entity_id
_entity_poly.type
_entity_poly.pdbx_seq_one_letter_code
_entity_poly.pdbx_strand_id
1 'polypeptide(L)'
;MSVAENTAEQQLQQEFNRWAAEGRGEEMERHHLPITAPVLDLMQLRPSDRVLDLGCGAGWATRLLAARVPQGKVIGVDISDEMIERARRSSASFSNIEFAVGSSEKIPSADDSFDKALSIESFYYYPDQGAALDELRRVLKPGGRFFILINLYKDNPYSLRWVKALQVPVHALSEAEYLQLIRERRFKQADARRIPDDSPTPETYSGKWFSSAAEMREFKRIGALLLTASKP
;
A
#
# COMPACT_ATOMS: atom_id res chain seq x y z
N MET A 1 3.47 -38.72 5.01
CA MET A 1 3.15 -37.64 4.04
C MET A 1 3.63 -36.35 4.69
N SER A 2 4.72 -35.75 4.17
CA SER A 2 5.20 -34.44 4.63
C SER A 2 4.17 -33.41 4.21
N VAL A 3 3.56 -32.70 5.17
CA VAL A 3 2.78 -31.50 4.90
C VAL A 3 3.80 -30.48 4.43
N ALA A 4 3.75 -30.08 3.15
CA ALA A 4 4.59 -29.00 2.67
C ALA A 4 4.25 -27.75 3.49
N GLU A 5 5.22 -27.17 4.19
CA GLU A 5 5.03 -25.90 4.89
C GLU A 5 4.67 -24.83 3.85
N ASN A 6 3.58 -24.10 4.09
CA ASN A 6 3.18 -22.99 3.23
C ASN A 6 4.29 -21.94 3.21
N THR A 7 4.60 -21.42 2.03
CA THR A 7 5.52 -20.29 1.92
C THR A 7 4.91 -19.04 2.57
N ALA A 8 5.76 -18.05 2.89
CA ALA A 8 5.30 -16.77 3.46
C ALA A 8 4.25 -16.08 2.56
N GLU A 9 4.43 -16.14 1.24
CA GLU A 9 3.45 -15.63 0.27
C GLU A 9 2.11 -16.37 0.32
N GLN A 10 2.14 -17.71 0.44
CA GLN A 10 0.91 -18.51 0.54
C GLN A 10 0.15 -18.22 1.83
N GLN A 11 0.85 -18.04 2.95
CA GLN A 11 0.23 -17.66 4.22
C GLN A 11 -0.41 -16.27 4.12
N LEU A 12 0.28 -15.33 3.49
CA LEU A 12 -0.21 -13.98 3.27
C LEU A 12 -1.44 -13.96 2.37
N GLN A 13 -1.43 -14.71 1.26
CA GLN A 13 -2.57 -14.87 0.36
C GLN A 13 -3.80 -15.42 1.09
N GLN A 14 -3.63 -16.50 1.86
CA GLN A 14 -4.74 -17.10 2.63
C GLN A 14 -5.36 -16.12 3.62
N GLU A 15 -4.53 -15.33 4.32
CA GLU A 15 -5.02 -14.35 5.28
C GLU A 15 -5.79 -13.22 4.59
N PHE A 16 -5.28 -12.69 3.48
CA PHE A 16 -6.00 -11.64 2.74
C PHE A 16 -7.25 -12.16 2.04
N ASN A 17 -7.29 -13.41 1.59
CA ASN A 17 -8.52 -14.05 1.13
C ASN A 17 -9.56 -14.11 2.25
N ARG A 18 -9.13 -14.46 3.47
CA ARG A 18 -10.02 -14.43 4.65
C ARG A 18 -10.55 -13.01 4.92
N TRP A 19 -9.68 -11.99 4.88
CA TRP A 19 -10.10 -10.60 5.06
C TRP A 19 -11.07 -10.14 3.98
N ALA A 20 -10.88 -10.57 2.74
CA ALA A 20 -11.82 -10.33 1.68
C ALA A 20 -13.20 -10.94 2.02
N ALA A 21 -13.24 -12.21 2.43
CA ALA A 21 -14.48 -12.89 2.80
C ALA A 21 -15.21 -12.20 3.98
N GLU A 22 -14.46 -11.61 4.92
CA GLU A 22 -14.98 -10.84 6.06
C GLU A 22 -15.45 -9.41 5.68
N GLY A 23 -15.31 -8.98 4.42
CA GLY A 23 -15.73 -7.63 3.96
C GLY A 23 -14.84 -6.49 4.42
N ARG A 24 -13.59 -6.77 4.83
CA ARG A 24 -12.66 -5.74 5.33
C ARG A 24 -12.20 -4.76 4.25
N GLY A 25 -12.33 -5.12 2.97
CA GLY A 25 -11.90 -4.28 1.85
C GLY A 25 -12.59 -2.92 1.80
N GLU A 26 -13.89 -2.88 2.11
CA GLU A 26 -14.69 -1.64 2.11
C GLU A 26 -14.40 -0.74 3.33
N GLU A 27 -14.02 -1.34 4.47
CA GLU A 27 -13.62 -0.57 5.65
C GLU A 27 -12.28 0.14 5.46
N MET A 28 -11.36 -0.45 4.69
CA MET A 28 -10.03 0.11 4.42
C MET A 28 -10.11 1.48 3.76
N GLU A 29 -11.01 1.68 2.78
CA GLU A 29 -11.21 2.98 2.15
C GLU A 29 -11.51 4.07 3.17
N ARG A 30 -12.50 3.85 4.03
CA ARG A 30 -12.93 4.84 5.03
C ARG A 30 -11.82 5.24 5.99
N HIS A 31 -11.01 4.27 6.40
CA HIS A 31 -9.94 4.52 7.37
C HIS A 31 -8.69 5.15 6.75
N HIS A 32 -8.40 4.86 5.48
CA HIS A 32 -7.15 5.31 4.86
C HIS A 32 -7.33 6.49 3.90
N LEU A 33 -8.56 6.79 3.47
CA LEU A 33 -8.82 7.93 2.57
C LEU A 33 -8.27 9.27 3.10
N PRO A 34 -8.42 9.61 4.41
CA PRO A 34 -7.91 10.89 4.92
C PRO A 34 -6.41 11.10 4.72
N ILE A 35 -5.61 10.05 4.88
CA ILE A 35 -4.16 10.11 4.68
C ILE A 35 -3.76 9.88 3.21
N THR A 36 -4.60 9.23 2.43
CA THR A 36 -4.32 8.94 1.02
C THR A 36 -4.61 10.13 0.11
N ALA A 37 -5.68 10.88 0.38
CA ALA A 37 -6.07 12.00 -0.47
C ALA A 37 -4.93 13.02 -0.68
N PRO A 38 -4.19 13.48 0.36
CA PRO A 38 -3.04 14.35 0.15
C PRO A 38 -1.91 13.71 -0.66
N VAL A 39 -1.71 12.39 -0.53
CA VAL A 39 -0.68 11.66 -1.30
C VAL A 39 -1.03 11.65 -2.79
N LEU A 40 -2.30 11.44 -3.15
CA LEU A 40 -2.73 11.48 -4.54
C LEU A 40 -2.44 12.84 -5.20
N ASP A 41 -2.52 13.94 -4.44
CA ASP A 41 -2.18 15.28 -4.94
C ASP A 41 -0.65 15.44 -5.07
N LEU A 42 0.12 14.91 -4.11
CA LEU A 42 1.59 14.88 -4.17
C LEU A 42 2.13 14.02 -5.32
N MET A 43 1.36 13.06 -5.80
CA MET A 43 1.73 12.24 -6.95
C MET A 43 1.83 13.06 -8.24
N GLN A 44 1.14 14.20 -8.37
CA GLN A 44 1.14 15.04 -9.59
C GLN A 44 0.88 14.21 -10.84
N LEU A 45 -0.21 13.45 -10.83
CA LEU A 45 -0.59 12.56 -11.93
C LEU A 45 -0.92 13.37 -13.19
N ARG A 46 -0.40 12.93 -14.33
CA ARG A 46 -0.81 13.43 -15.64
C ARG A 46 -1.99 12.61 -16.16
N PRO A 47 -2.90 13.20 -16.94
CA PRO A 47 -4.06 12.47 -17.46
C PRO A 47 -3.72 11.18 -18.24
N SER A 48 -2.53 11.09 -18.83
CA SER A 48 -2.06 9.95 -19.63
C SER A 48 -1.11 9.01 -18.89
N ASP A 49 -0.84 9.21 -17.59
CA ASP A 49 0.08 8.35 -16.83
C ASP A 49 -0.44 6.90 -16.77
N ARG A 50 0.50 5.96 -16.83
CA ARG A 50 0.25 4.56 -16.44
C ARG A 50 0.69 4.37 -15.01
N VAL A 51 -0.24 3.95 -14.17
CA VAL A 51 -0.03 3.88 -12.71
C VAL A 51 -0.19 2.45 -12.23
N LEU A 52 0.73 2.01 -11.38
CA LEU A 52 0.62 0.77 -10.62
C LEU A 52 0.02 1.07 -9.24
N ASP A 53 -0.96 0.28 -8.82
CA ASP A 53 -1.45 0.21 -7.45
C ASP A 53 -1.05 -1.17 -6.88
N LEU A 54 0.02 -1.21 -6.07
CA LEU A 54 0.62 -2.43 -5.56
C LEU A 54 0.10 -2.75 -4.15
N GLY A 55 -0.53 -3.91 -3.99
CA GLY A 55 -1.32 -4.26 -2.82
C GLY A 55 -2.68 -3.55 -2.86
N CYS A 56 -3.35 -3.59 -4.01
CA CYS A 56 -4.54 -2.79 -4.29
C CYS A 56 -5.80 -3.21 -3.51
N GLY A 57 -5.78 -4.39 -2.87
CA GLY A 57 -6.94 -4.94 -2.17
C GLY A 57 -8.19 -4.95 -3.04
N ALA A 58 -9.32 -4.46 -2.51
CA ALA A 58 -10.60 -4.35 -3.22
C ALA A 58 -10.66 -3.16 -4.22
N GLY A 59 -9.53 -2.52 -4.55
CA GLY A 59 -9.39 -1.57 -5.64
C GLY A 59 -9.92 -0.16 -5.36
N TRP A 60 -10.12 0.23 -4.11
CA TRP A 60 -10.64 1.58 -3.80
C TRP A 60 -9.68 2.70 -4.22
N ALA A 61 -8.37 2.56 -3.93
CA ALA A 61 -7.36 3.52 -4.36
C ALA A 61 -7.13 3.46 -5.88
N THR A 62 -7.21 2.27 -6.47
CA THR A 62 -7.16 2.08 -7.93
C THR A 62 -8.21 2.92 -8.65
N ARG A 63 -9.47 2.96 -8.14
CA ARG A 63 -10.54 3.80 -8.70
C ARG A 63 -10.25 5.30 -8.58
N LEU A 64 -9.68 5.74 -7.45
CA LEU A 64 -9.29 7.14 -7.26
C LEU A 64 -8.15 7.56 -8.21
N LEU A 65 -7.19 6.67 -8.44
CA LEU A 65 -6.13 6.86 -9.44
C LEU A 65 -6.72 6.95 -10.86
N ALA A 66 -7.60 6.02 -11.22
CA ALA A 66 -8.20 5.96 -12.56
C ALA A 66 -8.99 7.22 -12.91
N ALA A 67 -9.70 7.80 -11.93
CA ALA A 67 -10.39 9.07 -12.12
C ALA A 67 -9.42 10.24 -12.41
N ARG A 68 -8.16 10.16 -11.95
CA ARG A 68 -7.13 11.19 -12.16
C ARG A 68 -6.34 11.01 -13.46
N VAL A 69 -6.39 9.82 -14.06
CA VAL A 69 -5.67 9.49 -15.31
C VAL A 69 -6.64 9.01 -16.40
N PRO A 70 -7.61 9.83 -16.82
CA PRO A 70 -8.70 9.41 -17.72
C PRO A 70 -8.24 8.99 -19.10
N GLN A 71 -7.05 9.39 -19.53
CA GLN A 71 -6.41 9.02 -20.81
C GLN A 71 -5.28 8.00 -20.61
N GLY A 72 -4.97 7.69 -19.36
CA GLY A 72 -3.94 6.75 -18.94
C GLY A 72 -4.55 5.39 -18.58
N LYS A 73 -3.83 4.66 -17.74
CA LYS A 73 -4.26 3.34 -17.28
C LYS A 73 -3.78 3.08 -15.86
N VAL A 74 -4.61 2.44 -15.06
CA VAL A 74 -4.23 1.96 -13.74
C VAL A 74 -4.25 0.44 -13.72
N ILE A 75 -3.20 -0.15 -13.19
CA ILE A 75 -3.12 -1.60 -12.98
C ILE A 75 -3.03 -1.83 -11.47
N GLY A 76 -4.06 -2.48 -10.93
CA GLY A 76 -4.08 -2.95 -9.54
C GLY A 76 -3.52 -4.35 -9.46
N VAL A 77 -2.57 -4.57 -8.56
CA VAL A 77 -1.96 -5.87 -8.29
C VAL A 77 -2.13 -6.20 -6.82
N ASP A 78 -2.62 -7.40 -6.53
CA ASP A 78 -2.73 -7.95 -5.18
C ASP A 78 -2.43 -9.44 -5.19
N ILE A 79 -1.93 -9.96 -4.07
CA ILE A 79 -1.65 -11.39 -3.92
C ILE A 79 -2.93 -12.21 -3.72
N SER A 80 -3.99 -11.57 -3.20
CA SER A 80 -5.30 -12.19 -2.94
C SER A 80 -6.16 -12.20 -4.19
N ASP A 81 -6.47 -13.37 -4.71
CA ASP A 81 -7.41 -13.56 -5.81
C ASP A 81 -8.83 -13.13 -5.43
N GLU A 82 -9.26 -13.35 -4.21
CA GLU A 82 -10.56 -12.90 -3.69
C GLU A 82 -10.66 -11.35 -3.64
N MET A 83 -9.60 -10.66 -3.25
CA MET A 83 -9.54 -9.18 -3.30
C MET A 83 -9.63 -8.69 -4.74
N ILE A 84 -8.90 -9.32 -5.66
CA ILE A 84 -8.93 -8.97 -7.10
C ILE A 84 -10.32 -9.17 -7.70
N GLU A 85 -11.01 -10.25 -7.36
CA GLU A 85 -12.38 -10.48 -7.83
C GLU A 85 -13.36 -9.39 -7.31
N ARG A 86 -13.21 -8.97 -6.06
CA ARG A 86 -13.98 -7.84 -5.50
C ARG A 86 -13.63 -6.54 -6.21
N ALA A 87 -12.34 -6.27 -6.42
CA ALA A 87 -11.87 -5.08 -7.11
C ALA A 87 -12.44 -4.98 -8.54
N ARG A 88 -12.45 -6.08 -9.29
CA ARG A 88 -13.05 -6.15 -10.63
C ARG A 88 -14.53 -5.81 -10.60
N ARG A 89 -15.31 -6.43 -9.69
CA ARG A 89 -16.75 -6.16 -9.57
C ARG A 89 -17.03 -4.69 -9.22
N SER A 90 -16.30 -4.14 -8.24
CA SER A 90 -16.48 -2.76 -7.76
C SER A 90 -16.01 -1.70 -8.77
N SER A 91 -15.22 -2.09 -9.76
CA SER A 91 -14.62 -1.18 -10.75
C SER A 91 -15.17 -1.39 -12.16
N ALA A 92 -16.26 -2.13 -12.33
CA ALA A 92 -16.80 -2.50 -13.65
C ALA A 92 -17.19 -1.29 -14.54
N SER A 93 -17.43 -0.12 -13.96
CA SER A 93 -17.72 1.12 -14.69
C SER A 93 -16.48 1.85 -15.24
N PHE A 94 -15.27 1.44 -14.86
CA PHE A 94 -14.03 2.06 -15.31
C PHE A 94 -13.44 1.30 -16.49
N SER A 95 -13.22 1.99 -17.61
CA SER A 95 -12.58 1.41 -18.81
C SER A 95 -11.06 1.43 -18.79
N ASN A 96 -10.46 2.21 -17.89
CA ASN A 96 -9.02 2.42 -17.78
C ASN A 96 -8.37 1.72 -16.58
N ILE A 97 -9.04 0.70 -16.00
CA ILE A 97 -8.51 -0.14 -14.92
C ILE A 97 -8.32 -1.57 -15.41
N GLU A 98 -7.22 -2.16 -15.00
CA GLU A 98 -6.99 -3.61 -15.06
C GLU A 98 -6.56 -4.12 -13.68
N PHE A 99 -6.89 -5.38 -13.38
CA PHE A 99 -6.48 -6.04 -12.15
C PHE A 99 -5.79 -7.37 -12.45
N ALA A 100 -4.70 -7.64 -11.73
CA ALA A 100 -3.96 -8.89 -11.83
C ALA A 100 -3.63 -9.45 -10.45
N VAL A 101 -3.70 -10.77 -10.32
CA VAL A 101 -3.15 -11.48 -9.15
C VAL A 101 -1.64 -11.55 -9.33
N GLY A 102 -0.88 -11.15 -8.31
CA GLY A 102 0.57 -11.17 -8.33
C GLY A 102 1.17 -10.77 -6.99
N SER A 103 2.43 -11.14 -6.75
CA SER A 103 3.14 -10.76 -5.54
C SER A 103 3.94 -9.47 -5.75
N SER A 104 4.34 -8.84 -4.63
CA SER A 104 5.22 -7.68 -4.65
C SER A 104 6.62 -8.01 -5.16
N GLU A 105 7.03 -9.28 -5.04
CA GLU A 105 8.34 -9.79 -5.48
C GLU A 105 8.34 -10.29 -6.92
N LYS A 106 7.15 -10.35 -7.55
CA LYS A 106 6.97 -10.72 -8.96
C LYS A 106 5.74 -10.03 -9.54
N ILE A 107 5.90 -8.75 -9.85
CA ILE A 107 4.82 -7.93 -10.43
C ILE A 107 4.55 -8.38 -11.87
N PRO A 108 3.29 -8.76 -12.21
CA PRO A 108 2.94 -9.30 -13.53
C PRO A 108 2.84 -8.17 -14.59
N SER A 109 3.94 -7.47 -14.81
CA SER A 109 4.06 -6.38 -15.79
C SER A 109 5.45 -6.37 -16.40
N ALA A 110 5.56 -5.88 -17.63
CA ALA A 110 6.84 -5.72 -18.31
C ALA A 110 7.69 -4.62 -17.65
N ASP A 111 8.99 -4.63 -17.93
CA ASP A 111 9.90 -3.57 -17.54
C ASP A 111 9.44 -2.22 -18.09
N ASP A 112 9.78 -1.14 -17.40
CA ASP A 112 9.55 0.25 -17.84
C ASP A 112 8.09 0.54 -18.23
N SER A 113 7.12 -0.08 -17.52
CA SER A 113 5.69 0.00 -17.85
C SER A 113 4.98 1.20 -17.22
N PHE A 114 5.44 1.69 -16.05
CA PHE A 114 4.69 2.63 -15.25
C PHE A 114 5.41 3.96 -15.06
N ASP A 115 4.64 5.04 -15.15
CA ASP A 115 5.12 6.38 -14.82
C ASP A 115 5.17 6.60 -13.30
N LYS A 116 4.21 6.00 -12.57
CA LYS A 116 4.11 6.06 -11.12
C LYS A 116 3.62 4.75 -10.52
N ALA A 117 3.99 4.51 -9.27
CA ALA A 117 3.47 3.41 -8.47
C ALA A 117 3.00 3.93 -7.11
N LEU A 118 1.89 3.39 -6.61
CA LEU A 118 1.34 3.63 -5.29
C LEU A 118 1.27 2.31 -4.53
N SER A 119 1.53 2.34 -3.22
CA SER A 119 1.28 1.23 -2.30
C SER A 119 0.78 1.81 -0.98
N ILE A 120 -0.42 1.41 -0.54
CA ILE A 120 -1.05 1.93 0.67
C ILE A 120 -1.26 0.79 1.66
N GLU A 121 -0.72 0.94 2.87
CA GLU A 121 -0.93 0.03 4.00
C GLU A 121 -0.61 -1.45 3.68
N SER A 122 0.29 -1.70 2.73
CA SER A 122 0.64 -3.06 2.30
C SER A 122 2.14 -3.38 2.42
N PHE A 123 3.04 -2.40 2.31
CA PHE A 123 4.47 -2.61 2.20
C PHE A 123 5.09 -3.37 3.39
N TYR A 124 4.59 -3.17 4.59
CA TYR A 124 5.07 -3.88 5.78
C TYR A 124 4.64 -5.35 5.86
N TYR A 125 3.74 -5.79 4.98
CA TYR A 125 3.38 -7.21 4.84
C TYR A 125 4.29 -7.97 3.85
N TYR A 126 5.06 -7.27 3.00
CA TYR A 126 5.86 -7.93 1.98
C TYR A 126 6.96 -8.76 2.61
N PRO A 127 7.09 -10.05 2.26
CA PRO A 127 8.07 -10.96 2.87
C PRO A 127 9.51 -10.49 2.63
N ASP A 128 9.82 -10.01 1.43
CA ASP A 128 11.09 -9.37 1.09
C ASP A 128 10.86 -7.97 0.51
N GLN A 129 10.95 -6.96 1.38
CA GLN A 129 10.80 -5.55 0.97
C GLN A 129 11.89 -5.11 -0.01
N GLY A 130 13.08 -5.72 0.04
CA GLY A 130 14.15 -5.44 -0.89
C GLY A 130 13.82 -5.95 -2.29
N ALA A 131 13.34 -7.20 -2.41
CA ALA A 131 12.87 -7.76 -3.67
C ALA A 131 11.68 -6.97 -4.24
N ALA A 132 10.74 -6.54 -3.39
CA ALA A 132 9.63 -5.70 -3.81
C ALA A 132 10.09 -4.34 -4.38
N LEU A 133 11.11 -3.71 -3.79
CA LEU A 133 11.72 -2.50 -4.34
C LEU A 133 12.45 -2.76 -5.66
N ASP A 134 13.13 -3.90 -5.81
CA ASP A 134 13.77 -4.29 -7.07
C ASP A 134 12.73 -4.47 -8.19
N GLU A 135 11.59 -5.08 -7.89
CA GLU A 135 10.46 -5.20 -8.82
C GLU A 135 9.83 -3.84 -9.16
N LEU A 136 9.61 -2.98 -8.15
CA LEU A 136 9.17 -1.60 -8.39
C LEU A 136 10.15 -0.87 -9.32
N ARG A 137 11.47 -1.05 -9.11
CA ARG A 137 12.48 -0.45 -9.98
C ARG A 137 12.46 -1.05 -11.39
N ARG A 138 12.19 -2.34 -11.54
CA ARG A 138 12.06 -3.00 -12.83
C ARG A 138 10.88 -2.44 -13.63
N VAL A 139 9.70 -2.36 -13.01
CA VAL A 139 8.47 -1.99 -13.73
C VAL A 139 8.26 -0.49 -13.90
N LEU A 140 8.92 0.36 -13.10
CA LEU A 140 8.88 1.81 -13.30
C LEU A 140 9.73 2.20 -14.51
N LYS A 141 9.28 3.18 -15.28
CA LYS A 141 10.08 3.82 -16.34
C LYS A 141 11.26 4.58 -15.75
N PRO A 142 12.34 4.84 -16.51
CA PRO A 142 13.36 5.81 -16.11
C PRO A 142 12.70 7.15 -15.72
N GLY A 143 13.06 7.70 -14.57
CA GLY A 143 12.41 8.88 -13.97
C GLY A 143 11.04 8.63 -13.33
N GLY A 144 10.48 7.44 -13.46
CA GLY A 144 9.23 7.05 -12.77
C GLY A 144 9.39 7.03 -11.26
N ARG A 145 8.32 7.27 -10.53
CA ARG A 145 8.33 7.43 -9.06
C ARG A 145 7.39 6.47 -8.38
N PHE A 146 7.77 6.00 -7.19
CA PHE A 146 6.86 5.31 -6.29
C PHE A 146 6.48 6.17 -5.09
N PHE A 147 5.33 5.83 -4.51
CA PHE A 147 4.74 6.41 -3.30
C PHE A 147 4.25 5.25 -2.42
N ILE A 148 4.88 5.07 -1.27
CA ILE A 148 4.52 4.03 -0.28
C ILE A 148 4.04 4.74 0.96
N LEU A 149 2.77 4.53 1.34
CA LEU A 149 2.13 5.13 2.50
C LEU A 149 1.81 4.07 3.54
N ILE A 150 2.33 4.21 4.73
CA ILE A 150 2.19 3.24 5.81
C ILE A 150 1.97 3.90 7.18
N ASN A 151 1.05 3.33 7.97
CA ASN A 151 0.84 3.70 9.37
C ASN A 151 1.70 2.87 10.33
N LEU A 152 2.07 1.64 9.93
CA LEU A 152 2.86 0.75 10.77
C LEU A 152 4.35 0.86 10.43
N TYR A 153 5.09 1.56 11.31
CA TYR A 153 6.54 1.75 11.24
C TYR A 153 7.12 1.97 12.64
N LYS A 154 8.42 1.69 12.84
CA LYS A 154 9.04 1.65 14.17
C LYS A 154 8.97 2.98 14.95
N ASP A 155 9.03 4.13 14.23
CA ASP A 155 9.03 5.44 14.88
C ASP A 155 7.63 5.89 15.34
N ASN A 156 6.57 5.13 15.01
CA ASN A 156 5.24 5.36 15.56
C ASN A 156 4.94 4.35 16.67
N PRO A 157 5.07 4.74 17.95
CA PRO A 157 4.94 3.82 19.07
C PRO A 157 3.52 3.24 19.22
N TYR A 158 2.52 3.93 18.67
CA TYR A 158 1.13 3.51 18.77
C TYR A 158 0.79 2.38 17.80
N SER A 159 1.36 2.39 16.60
CA SER A 159 1.10 1.35 15.60
C SER A 159 1.86 0.04 15.88
N LEU A 160 3.00 0.09 16.56
CA LEU A 160 3.77 -1.11 16.88
C LEU A 160 3.00 -2.14 17.75
N ARG A 161 2.01 -1.68 18.51
CA ARG A 161 1.13 -2.59 19.28
C ARG A 161 0.26 -3.47 18.37
N TRP A 162 -0.05 -3.00 17.18
CA TRP A 162 -0.89 -3.73 16.23
C TRP A 162 -0.21 -4.99 15.73
N VAL A 163 1.12 -5.04 15.71
CA VAL A 163 1.91 -6.23 15.31
C VAL A 163 1.44 -7.48 16.05
N LYS A 164 1.13 -7.37 17.35
CA LYS A 164 0.64 -8.49 18.15
C LYS A 164 -0.79 -8.92 17.81
N ALA A 165 -1.57 -8.04 17.20
CA ALA A 165 -2.95 -8.29 16.83
C ALA A 165 -3.11 -8.77 15.38
N LEU A 166 -2.05 -8.63 14.56
CA LEU A 166 -2.00 -9.12 13.20
C LEU A 166 -1.62 -10.61 13.21
N GLN A 167 -2.29 -11.39 12.38
CA GLN A 167 -2.09 -12.85 12.30
C GLN A 167 -1.09 -13.25 11.22
N VAL A 168 -0.49 -12.26 10.57
CA VAL A 168 0.56 -12.45 9.56
C VAL A 168 1.84 -11.76 9.99
N PRO A 169 3.01 -12.26 9.57
CA PRO A 169 4.27 -11.56 9.79
C PRO A 169 4.22 -10.15 9.21
N VAL A 170 4.82 -9.21 9.91
CA VAL A 170 4.98 -7.82 9.46
C VAL A 170 6.42 -7.38 9.64
N HIS A 171 6.92 -6.63 8.68
CA HIS A 171 8.29 -6.15 8.61
C HIS A 171 8.31 -4.62 8.74
N ALA A 172 8.07 -4.13 9.98
CA ALA A 172 8.12 -2.70 10.26
C ALA A 172 9.58 -2.26 10.42
N LEU A 173 9.97 -1.24 9.68
CA LEU A 173 11.27 -0.55 9.80
C LEU A 173 11.05 0.87 10.33
N SER A 174 12.12 1.52 10.78
CA SER A 174 12.15 2.96 11.04
C SER A 174 12.27 3.73 9.72
N GLU A 175 11.98 5.03 9.76
CA GLU A 175 12.17 5.93 8.62
C GLU A 175 13.60 5.83 8.06
N ALA A 176 14.60 5.85 8.96
CA ALA A 176 16.00 5.77 8.57
C ALA A 176 16.34 4.45 7.87
N GLU A 177 15.83 3.30 8.39
CA GLU A 177 16.03 1.99 7.80
C GLU A 177 15.34 1.88 6.44
N TYR A 178 14.11 2.40 6.28
CA TYR A 178 13.44 2.44 4.97
C TYR A 178 14.22 3.27 3.95
N LEU A 179 14.68 4.47 4.32
CA LEU A 179 15.46 5.32 3.44
C LEU A 179 16.79 4.68 3.04
N GLN A 180 17.44 3.96 3.96
CA GLN A 180 18.64 3.19 3.66
C GLN A 180 18.33 2.08 2.66
N LEU A 181 17.32 1.26 2.91
CA LEU A 181 16.91 0.16 2.02
C LEU A 181 16.60 0.67 0.61
N ILE A 182 15.87 1.78 0.48
CA ILE A 182 15.54 2.41 -0.81
C ILE A 182 16.82 2.82 -1.56
N ARG A 183 17.81 3.42 -0.87
CA ARG A 183 19.07 3.83 -1.48
C ARG A 183 19.92 2.63 -1.91
N GLU A 184 19.97 1.57 -1.11
CA GLU A 184 20.65 0.30 -1.44
C GLU A 184 20.07 -0.34 -2.71
N ARG A 185 18.77 -0.16 -2.98
CA ARG A 185 18.10 -0.59 -4.21
C ARG A 185 18.27 0.41 -5.37
N ARG A 186 19.23 1.35 -5.26
CA ARG A 186 19.66 2.29 -6.31
C ARG A 186 18.57 3.25 -6.79
N PHE A 187 17.59 3.55 -5.98
CA PHE A 187 16.66 4.64 -6.23
C PHE A 187 17.33 5.99 -5.95
N LYS A 188 16.88 7.03 -6.64
CA LYS A 188 17.28 8.42 -6.43
C LYS A 188 16.18 9.21 -5.72
N GLN A 189 16.56 10.34 -5.15
CA GLN A 189 15.62 11.27 -4.49
C GLN A 189 14.75 10.57 -3.44
N ALA A 190 15.35 9.62 -2.70
CA ALA A 190 14.66 8.97 -1.59
C ALA A 190 14.32 9.99 -0.50
N ASP A 191 13.03 10.16 -0.25
CA ASP A 191 12.48 11.11 0.72
C ASP A 191 11.41 10.43 1.58
N ALA A 192 11.27 10.93 2.80
CA ALA A 192 10.26 10.49 3.75
C ALA A 192 9.56 11.69 4.37
N ARG A 193 8.24 11.63 4.49
CA ARG A 193 7.46 12.67 5.18
C ARG A 193 6.29 12.09 5.94
N ARG A 194 5.85 12.82 6.96
CA ARG A 194 4.65 12.50 7.72
C ARG A 194 3.42 13.07 7.02
N ILE A 195 2.37 12.27 6.94
CA ILE A 195 1.04 12.67 6.47
C ILE A 195 0.10 12.56 7.66
N PRO A 196 -0.21 13.66 8.35
CA PRO A 196 -1.18 13.67 9.45
C PRO A 196 -2.57 13.27 8.97
N ASP A 197 -3.36 12.68 9.87
CA ASP A 197 -4.77 12.42 9.64
C ASP A 197 -5.60 13.50 10.37
N ASP A 198 -6.07 14.48 9.62
CA ASP A 198 -6.86 15.59 10.14
C ASP A 198 -8.36 15.26 10.27
N SER A 199 -8.77 14.01 10.00
CA SER A 199 -10.16 13.59 10.15
C SER A 199 -10.61 13.64 11.62
N PRO A 200 -11.89 13.91 11.91
CA PRO A 200 -12.39 14.01 13.27
C PRO A 200 -12.07 12.79 14.12
N THR A 201 -11.70 13.02 15.37
CA THR A 201 -11.51 11.95 16.38
C THR A 201 -12.69 12.00 17.36
N PRO A 202 -13.32 10.87 17.68
CA PRO A 202 -14.42 10.84 18.64
C PRO A 202 -13.94 11.30 20.03
N GLU A 203 -14.85 11.85 20.83
CA GLU A 203 -14.55 12.26 22.21
C GLU A 203 -14.14 11.07 23.09
N THR A 204 -14.79 9.91 22.87
CA THR A 204 -14.48 8.65 23.54
C THR A 204 -14.12 7.59 22.50
N TYR A 205 -13.23 6.70 22.86
CA TYR A 205 -12.81 5.59 21.99
C TYR A 205 -13.05 4.25 22.69
N SER A 206 -13.76 3.36 22.02
CA SER A 206 -14.08 2.01 22.49
C SER A 206 -13.55 0.89 21.59
N GLY A 207 -12.73 1.21 20.59
CA GLY A 207 -12.14 0.24 19.67
C GLY A 207 -10.92 -0.49 20.26
N LYS A 208 -10.43 -1.46 19.51
CA LYS A 208 -9.32 -2.32 19.95
C LYS A 208 -7.90 -1.80 19.66
N TRP A 209 -7.79 -0.74 18.81
CA TRP A 209 -6.50 -0.30 18.29
C TRP A 209 -5.80 0.74 19.14
N PHE A 210 -6.55 1.52 19.93
CA PHE A 210 -6.03 2.55 20.82
C PHE A 210 -6.59 2.35 22.22
N SER A 211 -5.87 2.82 23.24
CA SER A 211 -6.33 2.75 24.62
C SER A 211 -7.29 3.91 24.99
N SER A 212 -7.30 4.97 24.21
CA SER A 212 -8.12 6.17 24.41
C SER A 212 -8.24 7.01 23.16
N ALA A 213 -9.20 7.95 23.15
CA ALA A 213 -9.32 8.96 22.11
C ALA A 213 -8.11 9.92 22.08
N ALA A 214 -7.48 10.17 23.23
CA ALA A 214 -6.26 10.99 23.29
C ALA A 214 -5.10 10.32 22.56
N GLU A 215 -4.93 9.02 22.75
CA GLU A 215 -3.92 8.24 22.04
C GLU A 215 -4.21 8.19 20.52
N MET A 216 -5.45 8.02 20.11
CA MET A 216 -5.85 8.08 18.71
C MET A 216 -5.53 9.45 18.09
N ARG A 217 -5.77 10.55 18.80
CA ARG A 217 -5.40 11.90 18.33
C ARG A 217 -3.89 12.03 18.13
N GLU A 218 -3.10 11.52 19.09
CA GLU A 218 -1.65 11.60 18.99
C GLU A 218 -1.10 10.74 17.84
N PHE A 219 -1.64 9.54 17.65
CA PHE A 219 -1.34 8.70 16.49
C PHE A 219 -1.61 9.43 15.17
N LYS A 220 -2.79 10.04 15.03
CA LYS A 220 -3.16 10.83 13.85
C LYS A 220 -2.25 12.03 13.63
N ARG A 221 -1.85 12.72 14.71
CA ARG A 221 -0.93 13.87 14.68
C ARG A 221 0.48 13.47 14.22
N ILE A 222 0.98 12.31 14.67
CA ILE A 222 2.27 11.75 14.20
C ILE A 222 2.16 11.45 12.70
N GLY A 223 1.05 10.90 12.27
CA GLY A 223 0.71 10.66 10.88
C GLY A 223 1.31 9.39 10.30
N ALA A 224 0.84 9.06 9.11
CA ALA A 224 1.38 7.99 8.28
C ALA A 224 2.75 8.40 7.71
N LEU A 225 3.61 7.42 7.48
CA LEU A 225 4.89 7.61 6.81
C LEU A 225 4.71 7.44 5.31
N LEU A 226 4.95 8.50 4.55
CA LEU A 226 5.05 8.47 3.09
C LEU A 226 6.51 8.36 2.69
N LEU A 227 6.85 7.29 2.00
CA LEU A 227 8.15 7.06 1.39
C LEU A 227 8.05 7.29 -0.11
N THR A 228 8.96 8.05 -0.69
CA THR A 228 9.00 8.32 -2.13
C THR A 228 10.41 8.21 -2.66
N ALA A 229 10.54 7.73 -3.91
CA ALA A 229 11.80 7.79 -4.63
C ALA A 229 11.57 7.68 -6.13
N SER A 230 12.60 7.94 -6.93
CA SER A 230 12.57 7.84 -8.39
C SER A 230 13.53 6.78 -8.91
N LYS A 231 13.13 6.06 -9.96
CA LYS A 231 14.05 5.26 -10.76
C LYS A 231 15.02 6.18 -11.48
N PRO A 232 16.33 5.87 -11.50
CA PRO A 232 17.34 6.61 -12.26
C PRO A 232 17.00 6.73 -13.73
#